data_029b270075047062d56ff0d1d12598fc
#
_entry.id   029b270075047062d56ff0d1d12598fc
#
_cell.length_a   1.000
_cell.length_b   1.000
_cell.length_c   1.000
_cell.angle_alpha   90.00
_cell.angle_beta   90.00
_cell.angle_gamma   90.00
#
_symmetry.space_group_name_H-M   'P 1'
#
loop_
_entity.id
_entity.type
_entity.pdbx_description
1 polymer ?
#
loop_
_entity_poly.entity_id
_entity_poly.type
_entity_poly.pdbx_seq_one_letter_code
_entity_poly.pdbx_strand_id
1 'polypeptide(L)'
;KQVLQVQQKPSAIWCALASNTAIKSPKDFDGKTFATFGGNESDAVIKRMVQYDGGKGEFDKVTVGTSTFKTLESGKADFGGFYATWEGVQAEMYGPQLNCFTEPDYGVPGNGDAIGIITSDKMIKEKPDLVRKFVQASQKGYEYAYANPDDAASILVKEAPDANLEEAFVKKSMHMIVDGQY
;
A
#
# COMPACT_ATOMS: atom_id res chain seq x y z
N LYS A 1 3.45 -18.47 -11.68
CA LYS A 1 2.36 -18.91 -10.79
C LYS A 1 2.61 -18.39 -9.39
N GLN A 2 1.54 -18.03 -8.69
CA GLN A 2 1.62 -17.70 -7.28
C GLN A 2 1.76 -18.99 -6.48
N VAL A 3 2.68 -18.98 -5.53
CA VAL A 3 3.04 -20.14 -4.70
C VAL A 3 2.85 -19.89 -3.20
N LEU A 4 2.69 -18.63 -2.80
CA LEU A 4 2.31 -18.24 -1.45
C LEU A 4 1.53 -16.91 -1.51
N GLN A 5 0.38 -16.86 -0.88
CA GLN A 5 -0.33 -15.61 -0.57
C GLN A 5 0.16 -15.11 0.77
N VAL A 6 0.64 -13.88 0.82
CA VAL A 6 1.15 -13.26 2.05
C VAL A 6 0.11 -12.32 2.63
N GLN A 7 -0.32 -11.34 1.85
CA GLN A 7 -1.30 -10.35 2.27
C GLN A 7 -2.72 -10.87 2.06
N GLN A 8 -3.58 -10.71 3.07
CA GLN A 8 -4.96 -11.22 3.06
C GLN A 8 -5.98 -10.13 2.71
N LYS A 9 -5.65 -8.87 2.96
CA LYS A 9 -6.48 -7.70 2.64
C LYS A 9 -5.66 -6.65 1.92
N PRO A 10 -6.26 -5.86 1.00
CA PRO A 10 -5.57 -4.73 0.40
C PRO A 10 -5.31 -3.67 1.48
N SER A 11 -4.13 -3.07 1.45
CA SER A 11 -3.76 -1.94 2.30
C SER A 11 -3.66 -0.63 1.52
N ALA A 12 -3.92 -0.65 0.22
CA ALA A 12 -3.95 0.55 -0.62
C ALA A 12 -5.07 1.49 -0.19
N ILE A 13 -4.74 2.76 -0.07
CA ILE A 13 -5.66 3.86 0.21
C ILE A 13 -5.37 5.04 -0.71
N TRP A 14 -6.42 5.77 -1.07
CA TRP A 14 -6.34 6.91 -1.97
C TRP A 14 -6.63 8.16 -1.19
N CYS A 15 -5.65 9.04 -1.03
CA CYS A 15 -5.74 10.13 -0.06
C CYS A 15 -5.39 11.49 -0.66
N ALA A 16 -6.03 12.52 -0.12
CA ALA A 16 -5.63 13.91 -0.23
C ALA A 16 -5.14 14.41 1.14
N LEU A 17 -4.45 15.55 1.19
CA LEU A 17 -4.18 16.22 2.45
C LEU A 17 -5.51 16.64 3.10
N ALA A 18 -5.68 16.44 4.40
CA ALA A 18 -6.87 16.86 5.13
C ALA A 18 -7.10 18.39 5.08
N SER A 19 -6.04 19.15 4.84
CA SER A 19 -6.11 20.61 4.60
C SER A 19 -6.71 20.97 3.24
N ASN A 20 -6.75 20.02 2.28
CA ASN A 20 -7.42 20.22 0.99
C ASN A 20 -8.92 19.92 1.13
N THR A 21 -9.67 20.90 1.62
CA THR A 21 -11.12 20.78 1.87
C THR A 21 -11.97 20.64 0.60
N ALA A 22 -11.37 20.77 -0.58
CA ALA A 22 -12.04 20.58 -1.87
C ALA A 22 -12.24 19.09 -2.22
N ILE A 23 -11.51 18.17 -1.56
CA ILE A 23 -11.62 16.73 -1.77
C ILE A 23 -12.27 16.09 -0.55
N LYS A 24 -13.54 15.69 -0.70
CA LYS A 24 -14.34 15.09 0.37
C LYS A 24 -14.73 13.65 0.07
N SER A 25 -14.69 13.26 -1.19
CA SER A 25 -14.94 11.90 -1.65
C SER A 25 -14.27 11.68 -3.01
N PRO A 26 -14.19 10.44 -3.53
CA PRO A 26 -13.50 10.16 -4.80
C PRO A 26 -14.01 10.91 -6.02
N LYS A 27 -15.27 11.28 -6.09
CA LYS A 27 -15.77 12.12 -7.22
C LYS A 27 -15.07 13.47 -7.33
N ASP A 28 -14.53 13.98 -6.24
CA ASP A 28 -13.81 15.23 -6.20
C ASP A 28 -12.39 15.13 -6.78
N PHE A 29 -11.95 13.92 -7.17
CA PHE A 29 -10.72 13.71 -7.94
C PHE A 29 -10.84 14.14 -9.40
N ASP A 30 -12.05 14.31 -9.93
CA ASP A 30 -12.26 14.82 -11.28
C ASP A 30 -11.60 16.20 -11.47
N GLY A 31 -10.80 16.30 -12.53
CA GLY A 31 -10.03 17.51 -12.86
C GLY A 31 -8.86 17.80 -11.91
N LYS A 32 -8.48 16.85 -11.05
CA LYS A 32 -7.37 16.96 -10.11
C LYS A 32 -6.14 16.23 -10.61
N THR A 33 -5.00 16.47 -9.99
CA THR A 33 -3.73 15.82 -10.32
C THR A 33 -3.41 14.69 -9.35
N PHE A 34 -3.26 13.48 -9.89
CA PHE A 34 -2.86 12.27 -9.18
C PHE A 34 -1.33 12.14 -9.12
N ALA A 35 -0.78 12.02 -7.91
CA ALA A 35 0.61 11.61 -7.69
C ALA A 35 0.74 10.09 -7.77
N THR A 36 1.30 9.57 -8.87
CA THR A 36 1.40 8.13 -9.14
C THR A 36 2.82 7.60 -8.99
N PHE A 37 2.95 6.34 -8.60
CA PHE A 37 4.21 5.59 -8.66
C PHE A 37 4.66 5.27 -10.10
N GLY A 38 3.75 5.38 -11.10
CA GLY A 38 4.04 5.18 -12.53
C GLY A 38 3.35 3.97 -13.16
N GLY A 39 2.64 3.14 -12.40
CA GLY A 39 1.81 2.05 -12.93
C GLY A 39 0.49 2.57 -13.51
N ASN A 40 -0.15 1.79 -14.39
CA ASN A 40 -1.44 2.13 -14.98
C ASN A 40 -2.62 1.42 -14.28
N GLU A 41 -2.35 0.42 -13.45
CA GLU A 41 -3.37 -0.32 -12.69
C GLU A 41 -4.14 0.58 -11.74
N SER A 42 -3.47 1.51 -11.09
CA SER A 42 -4.07 2.49 -10.20
C SER A 42 -5.10 3.38 -10.90
N ASP A 43 -4.88 3.70 -12.18
CA ASP A 43 -5.79 4.55 -12.96
C ASP A 43 -7.18 3.93 -13.08
N ALA A 44 -7.25 2.62 -13.35
CA ALA A 44 -8.51 1.90 -13.50
C ALA A 44 -9.27 1.84 -12.17
N VAL A 45 -8.55 1.62 -11.07
CA VAL A 45 -9.10 1.60 -9.71
C VAL A 45 -9.68 2.96 -9.36
N ILE A 46 -8.89 4.03 -9.46
CA ILE A 46 -9.33 5.40 -9.14
C ILE A 46 -10.52 5.79 -10.01
N LYS A 47 -10.45 5.55 -11.31
CA LYS A 47 -11.55 5.83 -12.24
C LYS A 47 -12.84 5.14 -11.82
N ARG A 48 -12.76 3.87 -11.42
CA ARG A 48 -13.91 3.12 -10.93
C ARG A 48 -14.47 3.71 -9.65
N MET A 49 -13.63 4.07 -8.67
CA MET A 49 -14.05 4.72 -7.43
C MET A 49 -14.76 6.05 -7.69
N VAL A 50 -14.18 6.89 -8.55
CA VAL A 50 -14.77 8.18 -8.95
C VAL A 50 -16.13 7.99 -9.59
N GLN A 51 -16.25 7.06 -10.53
CA GLN A 51 -17.51 6.76 -11.22
C GLN A 51 -18.56 6.18 -10.31
N TYR A 52 -18.17 5.33 -9.36
CA TYR A 52 -19.09 4.79 -8.35
C TYR A 52 -19.67 5.91 -7.47
N ASP A 53 -18.88 6.92 -7.15
CA ASP A 53 -19.28 8.09 -6.35
C ASP A 53 -20.00 9.19 -7.18
N GLY A 54 -20.22 8.96 -8.48
CA GLY A 54 -20.98 9.84 -9.36
C GLY A 54 -20.14 10.84 -10.16
N GLY A 55 -18.82 10.72 -10.17
CA GLY A 55 -17.92 11.51 -10.99
C GLY A 55 -17.67 10.89 -12.37
N LYS A 56 -16.80 11.51 -13.17
CA LYS A 56 -16.46 11.06 -14.53
C LYS A 56 -15.26 10.12 -14.58
N GLY A 57 -14.32 10.25 -13.65
CA GLY A 57 -13.05 9.54 -13.62
C GLY A 57 -12.01 10.17 -14.55
N GLU A 58 -12.00 11.48 -14.65
CA GLU A 58 -11.08 12.27 -15.48
C GLU A 58 -10.13 13.05 -14.58
N PHE A 59 -8.85 12.69 -14.56
CA PHE A 59 -7.82 13.33 -13.74
C PHE A 59 -6.47 13.34 -14.46
N ASP A 60 -5.64 14.32 -14.12
CA ASP A 60 -4.26 14.41 -14.59
C ASP A 60 -3.32 13.57 -13.73
N LYS A 61 -2.09 13.31 -14.23
CA LYS A 61 -1.09 12.50 -13.50
C LYS A 61 0.28 13.14 -13.50
N VAL A 62 0.98 12.95 -12.38
CA VAL A 62 2.42 13.22 -12.24
C VAL A 62 3.10 12.00 -11.60
N THR A 63 4.15 11.49 -12.26
CA THR A 63 4.92 10.36 -11.72
C THR A 63 5.94 10.88 -10.74
N VAL A 64 5.87 10.39 -9.49
CA VAL A 64 6.65 10.89 -8.36
C VAL A 64 7.44 9.82 -7.61
N GLY A 65 7.29 8.55 -8.00
CA GLY A 65 7.87 7.42 -7.26
C GLY A 65 7.42 7.45 -5.78
N THR A 66 8.36 7.40 -4.85
CA THR A 66 8.09 7.41 -3.41
C THR A 66 7.91 8.80 -2.79
N SER A 67 7.85 9.86 -3.60
CA SER A 67 7.80 11.25 -3.12
C SER A 67 6.36 11.79 -3.00
N THR A 68 5.36 10.93 -2.83
CA THR A 68 3.94 11.30 -2.84
C THR A 68 3.62 12.37 -1.78
N PHE A 69 4.00 12.19 -0.53
CA PHE A 69 3.77 13.19 0.54
C PHE A 69 4.30 14.58 0.15
N LYS A 70 5.60 14.66 -0.21
CA LYS A 70 6.23 15.93 -0.60
C LYS A 70 5.56 16.59 -1.79
N THR A 71 5.05 15.78 -2.72
CA THR A 71 4.36 16.28 -3.91
C THR A 71 3.02 16.90 -3.56
N LEU A 72 2.25 16.26 -2.66
CA LEU A 72 1.00 16.82 -2.14
C LEU A 72 1.23 18.09 -1.31
N GLU A 73 2.21 18.08 -0.39
CA GLU A 73 2.54 19.25 0.43
C GLU A 73 3.00 20.45 -0.41
N SER A 74 3.69 20.21 -1.52
CA SER A 74 4.13 21.27 -2.44
C SER A 74 3.02 21.79 -3.38
N GLY A 75 1.82 21.19 -3.33
CA GLY A 75 0.70 21.53 -4.21
C GLY A 75 0.89 21.13 -5.68
N LYS A 76 1.86 20.25 -5.98
CA LYS A 76 2.10 19.75 -7.35
C LYS A 76 1.14 18.61 -7.73
N ALA A 77 0.49 18.02 -6.76
CA ALA A 77 -0.60 17.08 -6.94
C ALA A 77 -1.64 17.29 -5.84
N ASP A 78 -2.86 16.86 -6.11
CA ASP A 78 -4.01 17.03 -5.23
C ASP A 78 -4.27 15.79 -4.38
N PHE A 79 -3.99 14.61 -4.92
CA PHE A 79 -4.19 13.33 -4.24
C PHE A 79 -3.16 12.29 -4.68
N GLY A 80 -3.05 11.21 -3.93
CA GLY A 80 -2.08 10.15 -4.18
C GLY A 80 -2.50 8.79 -3.62
N GLY A 81 -1.78 7.74 -4.07
CA GLY A 81 -1.89 6.41 -3.51
C GLY A 81 -0.91 6.21 -2.36
N PHE A 82 -1.35 5.52 -1.33
CA PHE A 82 -0.58 5.20 -0.13
C PHE A 82 -0.94 3.79 0.36
N TYR A 83 -0.14 3.27 1.28
CA TYR A 83 -0.47 2.07 2.02
C TYR A 83 -0.87 2.45 3.45
N ALA A 84 -2.06 2.03 3.89
CA ALA A 84 -2.56 2.30 5.23
C ALA A 84 -1.57 1.85 6.31
N THR A 85 -0.95 0.69 6.09
CA THR A 85 0.01 0.07 7.01
C THR A 85 1.39 0.72 7.04
N TRP A 86 1.70 1.67 6.15
CA TRP A 86 2.98 2.36 6.10
C TRP A 86 2.80 3.88 6.10
N GLU A 87 2.46 4.48 4.97
CA GLU A 87 2.26 5.94 4.92
C GLU A 87 1.06 6.41 5.73
N GLY A 88 0.02 5.56 5.89
CA GLY A 88 -1.09 5.86 6.81
C GLY A 88 -0.60 5.98 8.26
N VAL A 89 0.25 5.07 8.70
CA VAL A 89 0.89 5.12 10.03
C VAL A 89 1.81 6.33 10.13
N GLN A 90 2.58 6.64 9.08
CA GLN A 90 3.44 7.82 9.04
C GLN A 90 2.63 9.11 9.21
N ALA A 91 1.52 9.25 8.50
CA ALA A 91 0.63 10.40 8.60
C ALA A 91 0.01 10.53 10.00
N GLU A 92 -0.36 9.41 10.61
CA GLU A 92 -0.90 9.40 11.97
C GLU A 92 0.14 9.84 13.01
N MET A 93 1.38 9.39 12.89
CA MET A 93 2.43 9.68 13.88
C MET A 93 3.05 11.07 13.71
N TYR A 94 3.26 11.50 12.47
CA TYR A 94 4.09 12.67 12.17
C TYR A 94 3.36 13.73 11.33
N GLY A 95 2.19 13.39 10.75
CA GLY A 95 1.54 14.22 9.75
C GLY A 95 2.23 14.14 8.37
N PRO A 96 1.71 14.87 7.39
CA PRO A 96 0.47 15.64 7.44
C PRO A 96 -0.76 14.73 7.57
N GLN A 97 -1.84 15.25 8.16
CA GLN A 97 -3.11 14.54 8.25
C GLN A 97 -3.70 14.30 6.86
N LEU A 98 -4.21 13.11 6.64
CA LEU A 98 -4.78 12.66 5.37
C LEU A 98 -6.31 12.46 5.47
N ASN A 99 -7.00 12.74 4.37
CA ASN A 99 -8.36 12.32 4.11
C ASN A 99 -8.31 11.19 3.09
N CYS A 100 -8.65 9.97 3.51
CA CYS A 100 -8.41 8.75 2.75
C CYS A 100 -9.69 8.01 2.39
N PHE A 101 -9.67 7.34 1.25
CA PHE A 101 -10.78 6.55 0.69
C PHE A 101 -10.26 5.15 0.37
N THR A 102 -11.08 4.13 0.68
CA THR A 102 -10.73 2.73 0.43
C THR A 102 -11.45 2.18 -0.80
N GLU A 103 -10.86 1.22 -1.46
CA GLU A 103 -11.42 0.60 -2.66
C GLU A 103 -12.79 -0.07 -2.42
N PRO A 104 -12.96 -0.87 -1.34
CA PRO A 104 -14.24 -1.54 -1.08
C PRO A 104 -15.41 -0.58 -0.87
N ASP A 105 -15.16 0.58 -0.25
CA ASP A 105 -16.21 1.57 0.03
C ASP A 105 -16.75 2.22 -1.25
N TYR A 106 -15.97 2.15 -2.35
CA TYR A 106 -16.30 2.77 -3.63
C TYR A 106 -16.40 1.78 -4.78
N GLY A 107 -16.89 0.57 -4.49
CA GLY A 107 -17.30 -0.41 -5.50
C GLY A 107 -16.16 -1.06 -6.31
N VAL A 108 -14.95 -1.05 -5.74
CA VAL A 108 -13.82 -1.84 -6.23
C VAL A 108 -13.69 -3.06 -5.30
N PRO A 109 -13.88 -4.29 -5.80
CA PRO A 109 -13.71 -5.48 -4.96
C PRO A 109 -12.29 -5.55 -4.41
N GLY A 110 -12.16 -5.62 -3.09
CA GLY A 110 -10.87 -5.80 -2.44
C GLY A 110 -10.19 -7.11 -2.87
N ASN A 111 -8.87 -7.11 -2.88
CA ASN A 111 -7.87 -8.14 -3.16
C ASN A 111 -7.05 -7.94 -4.45
N GLY A 112 -7.22 -6.82 -5.17
CA GLY A 112 -6.39 -6.51 -6.33
C GLY A 112 -4.89 -6.38 -5.98
N ASP A 113 -4.60 -5.89 -4.80
CA ASP A 113 -3.23 -5.59 -4.33
C ASP A 113 -2.64 -6.67 -3.40
N ALA A 114 -3.25 -7.85 -3.37
CA ALA A 114 -2.78 -8.90 -2.48
C ALA A 114 -1.36 -9.35 -2.82
N ILE A 115 -0.41 -9.01 -1.93
CA ILE A 115 1.00 -9.37 -2.08
C ILE A 115 1.19 -10.87 -1.89
N GLY A 116 1.93 -11.47 -2.82
CA GLY A 116 2.25 -12.89 -2.78
C GLY A 116 3.60 -13.20 -3.41
N ILE A 117 4.05 -14.41 -3.19
CA ILE A 117 5.29 -14.91 -3.82
C ILE A 117 4.91 -15.63 -5.12
N ILE A 118 5.56 -15.23 -6.20
CA ILE A 118 5.35 -15.82 -7.53
C ILE A 118 6.63 -16.49 -8.03
N THR A 119 6.47 -17.50 -8.87
CA THR A 119 7.59 -18.13 -9.59
C THR A 119 7.15 -18.59 -10.97
N SER A 120 8.13 -18.88 -11.85
CA SER A 120 7.87 -19.36 -13.20
C SER A 120 7.48 -20.84 -13.24
N ASP A 121 6.70 -21.23 -14.25
CA ASP A 121 6.40 -22.65 -14.51
C ASP A 121 7.69 -23.46 -14.73
N LYS A 122 8.70 -22.85 -15.35
CA LYS A 122 10.02 -23.47 -15.53
C LYS A 122 10.65 -23.83 -14.19
N MET A 123 10.67 -22.88 -13.23
CA MET A 123 11.23 -23.11 -11.90
C MET A 123 10.49 -24.23 -11.15
N ILE A 124 9.16 -24.23 -11.23
CA ILE A 124 8.32 -25.26 -10.60
C ILE A 124 8.65 -26.64 -11.19
N LYS A 125 8.82 -26.73 -12.52
CA LYS A 125 9.09 -27.98 -13.21
C LYS A 125 10.53 -28.50 -12.98
N GLU A 126 11.52 -27.62 -13.06
CA GLU A 126 12.92 -28.00 -13.05
C GLU A 126 13.50 -28.10 -11.62
N LYS A 127 12.97 -27.32 -10.66
CA LYS A 127 13.48 -27.25 -9.29
C LYS A 127 12.35 -27.25 -8.23
N PRO A 128 11.45 -28.24 -8.27
CA PRO A 128 10.26 -28.24 -7.38
C PRO A 128 10.64 -28.25 -5.90
N ASP A 129 11.68 -28.96 -5.51
CA ASP A 129 12.13 -29.03 -4.13
C ASP A 129 12.69 -27.71 -3.61
N LEU A 130 13.38 -26.95 -4.47
CA LEU A 130 13.85 -25.61 -4.13
C LEU A 130 12.67 -24.66 -3.90
N VAL A 131 11.67 -24.69 -4.79
CA VAL A 131 10.45 -23.89 -4.65
C VAL A 131 9.74 -24.23 -3.34
N ARG A 132 9.56 -25.51 -3.04
CA ARG A 132 8.91 -25.98 -1.80
C ARG A 132 9.66 -25.49 -0.55
N LYS A 133 10.97 -25.68 -0.50
CA LYS A 133 11.80 -25.24 0.63
C LYS A 133 11.77 -23.73 0.82
N PHE A 134 11.81 -22.97 -0.28
CA PHE A 134 11.70 -21.51 -0.23
C PHE A 134 10.36 -21.07 0.34
N VAL A 135 9.25 -21.63 -0.17
CA VAL A 135 7.89 -21.32 0.32
C VAL A 135 7.77 -21.65 1.82
N GLN A 136 8.23 -22.83 2.24
CA GLN A 136 8.19 -23.23 3.64
C GLN A 136 9.01 -22.32 4.56
N ALA A 137 10.20 -21.89 4.09
CA ALA A 137 11.04 -20.97 4.86
C ALA A 137 10.39 -19.58 4.95
N SER A 138 9.84 -19.08 3.84
CA SER A 138 9.11 -17.81 3.81
C SER A 138 7.88 -17.83 4.71
N GLN A 139 7.08 -18.90 4.64
CA GLN A 139 5.91 -19.08 5.49
C GLN A 139 6.28 -19.02 6.97
N LYS A 140 7.32 -19.74 7.40
CA LYS A 140 7.80 -19.69 8.78
C LYS A 140 8.22 -18.27 9.21
N GLY A 141 8.85 -17.52 8.32
CA GLY A 141 9.23 -16.13 8.58
C GLY A 141 8.02 -15.22 8.79
N TYR A 142 7.00 -15.35 7.95
CA TYR A 142 5.76 -14.59 8.08
C TYR A 142 4.97 -14.99 9.33
N GLU A 143 4.85 -16.29 9.63
CA GLU A 143 4.21 -16.79 10.85
C GLU A 143 4.91 -16.28 12.10
N TYR A 144 6.25 -16.24 12.09
CA TYR A 144 7.04 -15.67 13.18
C TYR A 144 6.77 -14.18 13.35
N ALA A 145 6.82 -13.40 12.25
CA ALA A 145 6.58 -11.96 12.28
C ALA A 145 5.17 -11.63 12.77
N TYR A 146 4.18 -12.43 12.35
CA TYR A 146 2.80 -12.29 12.82
C TYR A 146 2.66 -12.55 14.31
N ALA A 147 3.32 -13.58 14.83
CA ALA A 147 3.28 -13.94 16.25
C ALA A 147 4.13 -13.02 17.15
N ASN A 148 5.14 -12.34 16.58
CA ASN A 148 6.12 -11.54 17.30
C ASN A 148 6.35 -10.18 16.60
N PRO A 149 5.33 -9.30 16.48
CA PRO A 149 5.42 -8.09 15.67
C PRO A 149 6.50 -7.11 16.13
N ASP A 150 6.71 -6.96 17.43
CA ASP A 150 7.75 -6.07 17.97
C ASP A 150 9.16 -6.54 17.65
N ASP A 151 9.41 -7.85 17.78
CA ASP A 151 10.71 -8.44 17.48
C ASP A 151 10.99 -8.39 15.96
N ALA A 152 9.98 -8.69 15.15
CA ALA A 152 10.09 -8.57 13.70
C ALA A 152 10.39 -7.13 13.26
N ALA A 153 9.78 -6.13 13.89
CA ALA A 153 10.09 -4.72 13.66
C ALA A 153 11.55 -4.39 14.03
N SER A 154 12.02 -4.85 15.19
CA SER A 154 13.41 -4.64 15.64
C SER A 154 14.41 -5.32 14.72
N ILE A 155 14.11 -6.54 14.23
CA ILE A 155 14.92 -7.23 13.21
C ILE A 155 14.98 -6.42 11.92
N LEU A 156 13.86 -5.91 11.42
CA LEU A 156 13.83 -5.09 10.19
C LEU A 156 14.71 -3.85 10.32
N VAL A 157 14.59 -3.11 11.42
CA VAL A 157 15.40 -1.92 11.66
C VAL A 157 16.90 -2.25 11.70
N LYS A 158 17.26 -3.34 12.37
CA LYS A 158 18.63 -3.80 12.49
C LYS A 158 19.24 -4.25 11.15
N GLU A 159 18.47 -5.00 10.35
CA GLU A 159 18.96 -5.58 9.09
C GLU A 159 18.89 -4.59 7.90
N ALA A 160 18.20 -3.44 8.06
CA ALA A 160 18.10 -2.41 7.05
C ALA A 160 18.61 -1.03 7.56
N PRO A 161 19.86 -0.91 8.03
CA PRO A 161 20.37 0.32 8.65
C PRO A 161 20.35 1.54 7.71
N ASP A 162 20.57 1.31 6.41
CA ASP A 162 20.57 2.38 5.40
C ASP A 162 19.17 2.98 5.13
N ALA A 163 18.12 2.29 5.54
CA ALA A 163 16.75 2.78 5.40
C ALA A 163 16.38 3.83 6.47
N ASN A 164 17.21 4.01 7.50
CA ASN A 164 16.99 4.96 8.59
C ASN A 164 15.59 4.88 9.21
N LEU A 165 15.10 3.66 9.43
CA LEU A 165 13.77 3.40 9.98
C LEU A 165 13.74 3.69 11.48
N GLU A 166 12.74 4.42 11.92
CA GLU A 166 12.47 4.61 13.35
C GLU A 166 11.74 3.38 13.91
N GLU A 167 12.27 2.78 14.97
CA GLU A 167 11.74 1.53 15.53
C GLU A 167 10.29 1.66 15.99
N ALA A 168 9.92 2.78 16.61
CA ALA A 168 8.54 3.02 17.05
C ALA A 168 7.55 3.05 15.89
N PHE A 169 7.95 3.64 14.76
CA PHE A 169 7.16 3.65 13.53
C PHE A 169 6.99 2.24 12.97
N VAL A 170 8.07 1.48 12.86
CA VAL A 170 8.02 0.12 12.32
C VAL A 170 7.19 -0.79 13.20
N LYS A 171 7.31 -0.71 14.53
CA LYS A 171 6.46 -1.45 15.47
C LYS A 171 4.98 -1.12 15.28
N LYS A 172 4.63 0.16 15.19
CA LYS A 172 3.24 0.56 14.96
C LYS A 172 2.70 0.02 13.62
N SER A 173 3.52 0.07 12.56
CA SER A 173 3.18 -0.51 11.26
C SER A 173 2.95 -2.02 11.35
N MET A 174 3.83 -2.76 12.02
CA MET A 174 3.68 -4.20 12.22
C MET A 174 2.42 -4.56 13.01
N HIS A 175 2.11 -3.82 14.09
CA HIS A 175 0.86 -4.01 14.83
C HIS A 175 -0.36 -3.75 13.95
N MET A 176 -0.36 -2.69 13.13
CA MET A 176 -1.46 -2.44 12.19
C MET A 176 -1.65 -3.60 11.20
N ILE A 177 -0.55 -4.20 10.71
CA ILE A 177 -0.62 -5.37 9.83
C ILE A 177 -1.26 -6.56 10.55
N VAL A 178 -0.80 -6.87 11.76
CA VAL A 178 -1.25 -8.03 12.54
C VAL A 178 -2.70 -7.86 13.00
N ASP A 179 -3.01 -6.74 13.65
CA ASP A 179 -4.33 -6.47 14.21
C ASP A 179 -5.40 -6.28 13.11
N GLY A 180 -5.02 -5.66 11.99
CA GLY A 180 -5.86 -5.47 10.83
C GLY A 180 -6.02 -6.72 9.96
N GLN A 181 -5.21 -7.76 10.19
CA GLN A 181 -5.19 -8.98 9.38
C GLN A 181 -4.93 -8.69 7.88
N TYR A 182 -3.97 -7.81 7.60
CA TYR A 182 -3.55 -7.47 6.23
C TYR A 182 -2.74 -8.57 5.56
#